data_4d79254ad6b981d3c540aa57c8aab507
#
_entry.id   4d79254ad6b981d3c540aa57c8aab507
#
_cell.length_a   1.000
_cell.length_b   1.000
_cell.length_c   1.000
_cell.angle_alpha   90.00
_cell.angle_beta   90.00
_cell.angle_gamma   90.00
#
_symmetry.space_group_name_H-M   'P 1'
#
loop_
_entity.id
_entity.type
_entity.pdbx_description
1 polymer ?
#
loop_
_entity_poly.entity_id
_entity_poly.type
_entity_poly.pdbx_seq_one_letter_code
_entity_poly.pdbx_strand_id
1 'polypeptide(L)'
;MIEYFLPQGSSYAAHIDDLFTLIFVLVGFWFVLSMGTFFYLIFRFRAKDGQKAEYITGEEKSQKRWITIPHLLVLVCDVFIIVGAVNVWYEIKQYLPPSEQTVRVIGQQWTWTFVHPGPDGKLDTADDIAKVNELHVQSGVNYHYKLESVDVLHDFSVPVWRLKQDAIPGRVITGWFQPTLEGEFDVQCAEICGIGHGLMAARVFVESEAKHAAWMAGESPVALASVSVPPIAVEE
;
A
#
# COMPACT_ATOMS: atom_id res chain seq x y z
N MET A 1 -13.31 7.96 6.77
CA MET A 1 -13.14 7.18 8.05
C MET A 1 -11.68 7.00 8.42
N ILE A 2 -10.84 6.48 7.54
CA ILE A 2 -9.40 6.26 7.79
C ILE A 2 -8.66 7.58 8.02
N GLU A 3 -8.98 8.61 7.26
CA GLU A 3 -8.40 9.97 7.36
C GLU A 3 -8.45 10.58 8.76
N TYR A 4 -9.39 10.14 9.61
CA TYR A 4 -9.46 10.56 11.00
C TYR A 4 -8.26 10.09 11.83
N PHE A 5 -7.72 8.91 11.53
CA PHE A 5 -6.58 8.32 12.23
C PHE A 5 -5.26 8.55 11.53
N LEU A 6 -5.31 8.68 10.19
CA LEU A 6 -4.14 8.79 9.35
C LEU A 6 -4.46 9.77 8.20
N PRO A 7 -3.84 10.96 8.16
CA PRO A 7 -4.14 11.96 7.14
C PRO A 7 -3.82 11.44 5.74
N GLN A 8 -4.46 12.05 4.74
CA GLN A 8 -4.24 11.76 3.32
C GLN A 8 -3.09 12.62 2.82
N GLY A 9 -1.92 12.02 2.62
CA GLY A 9 -0.70 12.73 2.28
C GLY A 9 -0.24 12.58 0.83
N SER A 10 -1.02 11.88 -0.02
CA SER A 10 -0.75 11.77 -1.46
C SER A 10 -1.97 12.10 -2.30
N SER A 11 -1.75 12.42 -3.57
CA SER A 11 -2.82 12.78 -4.51
C SER A 11 -3.87 11.68 -4.71
N TYR A 12 -3.51 10.41 -4.53
CA TYR A 12 -4.40 9.25 -4.70
C TYR A 12 -4.87 8.61 -3.38
N ALA A 13 -4.43 9.13 -2.22
CA ALA A 13 -4.78 8.53 -0.93
C ALA A 13 -6.30 8.46 -0.71
N ALA A 14 -7.05 9.48 -1.15
CA ALA A 14 -8.49 9.52 -1.06
C ALA A 14 -9.16 8.36 -1.81
N HIS A 15 -8.69 8.01 -3.00
CA HIS A 15 -9.26 6.92 -3.82
C HIS A 15 -9.15 5.55 -3.14
N ILE A 16 -8.03 5.32 -2.45
CA ILE A 16 -7.82 4.11 -1.63
C ILE A 16 -8.74 4.10 -0.42
N ASP A 17 -8.86 5.23 0.28
CA ASP A 17 -9.72 5.37 1.46
C ASP A 17 -11.21 5.20 1.12
N ASP A 18 -11.64 5.68 -0.05
CA ASP A 18 -13.01 5.52 -0.56
C ASP A 18 -13.31 4.06 -0.89
N LEU A 19 -12.39 3.38 -1.57
CA LEU A 19 -12.50 1.94 -1.82
C LEU A 19 -12.56 1.15 -0.51
N PHE A 20 -11.71 1.47 0.45
CA PHE A 20 -11.73 0.84 1.76
C PHE A 20 -13.06 1.08 2.50
N THR A 21 -13.61 2.29 2.39
CA THR A 21 -14.91 2.64 2.98
C THR A 21 -16.05 1.86 2.33
N LEU A 22 -16.04 1.72 0.99
CA LEU A 22 -16.99 0.88 0.27
C LEU A 22 -16.96 -0.57 0.79
N ILE A 23 -15.76 -1.15 0.87
CA ILE A 23 -15.58 -2.53 1.36
C ILE A 23 -16.07 -2.64 2.81
N PHE A 24 -15.69 -1.70 3.67
CA PHE A 24 -16.09 -1.70 5.07
C PHE A 24 -17.62 -1.65 5.26
N VAL A 25 -18.32 -0.84 4.48
CA VAL A 25 -19.79 -0.72 4.56
C VAL A 25 -20.46 -2.02 4.07
N LEU A 26 -20.03 -2.54 2.92
CA LEU A 26 -20.63 -3.77 2.36
C LEU A 26 -20.35 -4.99 3.26
N VAL A 27 -19.10 -5.20 3.64
CA VAL A 27 -18.73 -6.33 4.50
C VAL A 27 -19.31 -6.17 5.91
N GLY A 28 -19.32 -4.95 6.44
CA GLY A 28 -19.91 -4.64 7.75
C GLY A 28 -21.41 -4.93 7.81
N PHE A 29 -22.14 -4.58 6.75
CA PHE A 29 -23.56 -4.93 6.63
C PHE A 29 -23.78 -6.45 6.70
N TRP A 30 -23.04 -7.21 5.88
CA TRP A 30 -23.15 -8.68 5.87
C TRP A 30 -22.70 -9.31 7.18
N PHE A 31 -21.67 -8.76 7.82
CA PHE A 31 -21.23 -9.20 9.15
C PHE A 31 -22.34 -9.05 10.20
N VAL A 32 -22.95 -7.86 10.28
CA VAL A 32 -24.04 -7.61 11.26
C VAL A 32 -25.24 -8.51 10.98
N LEU A 33 -25.63 -8.65 9.70
CA LEU A 33 -26.72 -9.53 9.31
C LEU A 33 -26.45 -11.00 9.66
N SER A 34 -25.24 -11.49 9.36
CA SER A 34 -24.85 -12.87 9.67
C SER A 34 -24.79 -13.14 11.17
N MET A 35 -24.20 -12.22 11.94
CA MET A 35 -24.15 -12.34 13.40
C MET A 35 -25.53 -12.27 14.03
N GLY A 36 -26.40 -11.37 13.55
CA GLY A 36 -27.79 -11.28 13.99
C GLY A 36 -28.56 -12.57 13.70
N THR A 37 -28.41 -13.11 12.49
CA THR A 37 -29.02 -14.39 12.11
C THR A 37 -28.49 -15.55 12.96
N PHE A 38 -27.18 -15.60 13.18
CA PHE A 38 -26.54 -16.62 14.02
C PHE A 38 -27.11 -16.62 15.45
N PHE A 39 -27.15 -15.48 16.11
CA PHE A 39 -27.72 -15.38 17.45
C PHE A 39 -29.21 -15.67 17.47
N TYR A 40 -29.97 -15.18 16.47
CA TYR A 40 -31.38 -15.51 16.33
C TYR A 40 -31.60 -17.03 16.26
N LEU A 41 -30.82 -17.75 15.45
CA LEU A 41 -30.96 -19.21 15.31
C LEU A 41 -30.61 -19.93 16.62
N ILE A 42 -29.54 -19.52 17.34
CA ILE A 42 -29.20 -20.11 18.63
C ILE A 42 -30.36 -19.97 19.65
N PHE A 43 -30.91 -18.78 19.77
CA PHE A 43 -31.97 -18.54 20.74
C PHE A 43 -33.29 -19.17 20.32
N ARG A 44 -33.63 -19.13 19.01
CA ARG A 44 -34.90 -19.61 18.48
C ARG A 44 -34.99 -21.14 18.47
N PHE A 45 -33.89 -21.81 18.16
CA PHE A 45 -33.82 -23.27 17.99
C PHE A 45 -33.05 -23.98 19.10
N ARG A 46 -32.87 -23.33 20.24
CA ARG A 46 -32.29 -23.97 21.43
C ARG A 46 -33.08 -25.20 21.84
N ALA A 47 -32.40 -26.22 22.36
CA ALA A 47 -33.03 -27.44 22.88
C ALA A 47 -34.08 -27.09 23.92
N LYS A 48 -35.23 -27.79 23.82
CA LYS A 48 -36.35 -27.72 24.77
C LYS A 48 -36.78 -29.14 25.15
N ASP A 49 -37.14 -29.32 26.42
CA ASP A 49 -37.58 -30.63 26.87
C ASP A 49 -38.78 -31.16 26.08
N GLY A 50 -38.70 -32.43 25.67
CA GLY A 50 -39.76 -33.12 24.92
C GLY A 50 -39.82 -32.74 23.42
N GLN A 51 -39.00 -31.84 22.90
CA GLN A 51 -38.94 -31.51 21.47
C GLN A 51 -37.78 -32.20 20.77
N LYS A 52 -38.08 -32.91 19.68
CA LYS A 52 -37.04 -33.47 18.80
C LYS A 52 -36.67 -32.46 17.71
N ALA A 53 -35.40 -32.45 17.31
CA ALA A 53 -34.94 -31.67 16.18
C ALA A 53 -35.57 -32.17 14.89
N GLU A 54 -35.97 -31.24 14.02
CA GLU A 54 -36.44 -31.55 12.67
C GLU A 54 -35.23 -31.83 11.76
N TYR A 55 -35.30 -32.87 10.96
CA TYR A 55 -34.30 -33.19 9.97
C TYR A 55 -34.62 -32.48 8.65
N ILE A 56 -33.77 -31.51 8.28
CA ILE A 56 -33.91 -30.72 7.05
C ILE A 56 -32.89 -31.21 6.04
N THR A 57 -33.36 -31.77 4.90
CA THR A 57 -32.47 -32.33 3.86
C THR A 57 -31.78 -31.25 3.02
N GLY A 58 -32.37 -30.06 2.89
CA GLY A 58 -31.92 -29.00 2.01
C GLY A 58 -32.24 -29.22 0.52
N GLU A 59 -33.01 -30.24 0.18
CA GLU A 59 -33.33 -30.59 -1.22
C GLU A 59 -34.50 -29.81 -1.80
N GLU A 60 -35.42 -29.37 -0.96
CA GLU A 60 -36.59 -28.61 -1.39
C GLU A 60 -36.22 -27.19 -1.87
N LYS A 61 -36.93 -26.70 -2.90
CA LYS A 61 -36.73 -25.34 -3.43
C LYS A 61 -36.94 -24.26 -2.36
N SER A 62 -37.85 -24.46 -1.43
CA SER A 62 -38.13 -23.59 -0.29
C SER A 62 -36.95 -23.45 0.64
N GLN A 63 -36.18 -24.52 0.85
CA GLN A 63 -35.00 -24.58 1.69
C GLN A 63 -33.76 -23.99 0.96
N LYS A 64 -33.59 -24.40 -0.32
CA LYS A 64 -32.45 -23.91 -1.16
C LYS A 64 -32.44 -22.40 -1.32
N ARG A 65 -33.58 -21.72 -1.37
CA ARG A 65 -33.65 -20.27 -1.51
C ARG A 65 -32.93 -19.51 -0.37
N TRP A 66 -32.90 -20.07 0.84
CA TRP A 66 -32.21 -19.48 1.98
C TRP A 66 -30.69 -19.48 1.84
N ILE A 67 -30.14 -20.27 0.95
CA ILE A 67 -28.74 -20.28 0.56
C ILE A 67 -28.56 -19.49 -0.72
N THR A 68 -29.40 -19.73 -1.73
CA THR A 68 -29.22 -19.14 -3.07
C THR A 68 -29.40 -17.62 -3.08
N ILE A 69 -30.42 -17.10 -2.36
CA ILE A 69 -30.67 -15.64 -2.36
C ILE A 69 -29.51 -14.86 -1.69
N PRO A 70 -29.07 -15.20 -0.46
CA PRO A 70 -27.91 -14.51 0.13
C PRO A 70 -26.65 -14.61 -0.74
N HIS A 71 -26.40 -15.78 -1.32
CA HIS A 71 -25.25 -15.97 -2.20
C HIS A 71 -25.28 -15.05 -3.44
N LEU A 72 -26.43 -14.96 -4.11
CA LEU A 72 -26.59 -14.06 -5.25
C LEU A 72 -26.43 -12.58 -4.85
N LEU A 73 -26.93 -12.19 -3.67
CA LEU A 73 -26.77 -10.83 -3.18
C LEU A 73 -25.30 -10.49 -2.86
N VAL A 74 -24.56 -11.46 -2.30
CA VAL A 74 -23.10 -11.28 -2.07
C VAL A 74 -22.39 -11.13 -3.40
N LEU A 75 -22.69 -11.95 -4.43
CA LEU A 75 -22.10 -11.81 -5.76
C LEU A 75 -22.34 -10.43 -6.38
N VAL A 76 -23.49 -9.82 -6.14
CA VAL A 76 -23.74 -8.42 -6.57
C VAL A 76 -22.82 -7.45 -5.84
N CYS A 77 -22.63 -7.62 -4.53
CA CYS A 77 -21.67 -6.78 -3.77
C CYS A 77 -20.25 -6.97 -4.27
N ASP A 78 -19.84 -8.20 -4.58
CA ASP A 78 -18.49 -8.50 -5.11
C ASP A 78 -18.22 -7.77 -6.43
N VAL A 79 -19.24 -7.68 -7.32
CA VAL A 79 -19.09 -6.90 -8.57
C VAL A 79 -18.77 -5.44 -8.28
N PHE A 80 -19.43 -4.79 -7.32
CA PHE A 80 -19.12 -3.41 -6.95
C PHE A 80 -17.71 -3.27 -6.39
N ILE A 81 -17.28 -4.19 -5.53
CA ILE A 81 -15.92 -4.21 -4.96
C ILE A 81 -14.88 -4.40 -6.07
N ILE A 82 -15.09 -5.37 -6.97
CA ILE A 82 -14.16 -5.65 -8.07
C ILE A 82 -14.03 -4.43 -8.99
N VAL A 83 -15.13 -3.82 -9.39
CA VAL A 83 -15.10 -2.63 -10.26
C VAL A 83 -14.36 -1.48 -9.58
N GLY A 84 -14.65 -1.21 -8.30
CA GLY A 84 -13.95 -0.20 -7.52
C GLY A 84 -12.45 -0.49 -7.40
N ALA A 85 -12.09 -1.73 -7.06
CA ALA A 85 -10.70 -2.15 -6.89
C ALA A 85 -9.90 -2.07 -8.20
N VAL A 86 -10.48 -2.51 -9.32
CA VAL A 86 -9.83 -2.45 -10.64
C VAL A 86 -9.59 -1.00 -11.07
N ASN A 87 -10.54 -0.09 -10.84
CA ASN A 87 -10.38 1.32 -11.17
C ASN A 87 -9.23 1.96 -10.38
N VAL A 88 -9.20 1.75 -9.06
CA VAL A 88 -8.13 2.28 -8.19
C VAL A 88 -6.78 1.65 -8.56
N TRP A 89 -6.75 0.34 -8.80
CA TRP A 89 -5.53 -0.36 -9.20
C TRP A 89 -5.00 0.16 -10.54
N TYR A 90 -5.88 0.38 -11.53
CA TYR A 90 -5.48 0.92 -12.83
C TYR A 90 -4.84 2.31 -12.69
N GLU A 91 -5.46 3.19 -11.91
CA GLU A 91 -4.97 4.55 -11.68
C GLU A 91 -3.60 4.57 -10.98
N ILE A 92 -3.40 3.73 -9.97
CA ILE A 92 -2.21 3.80 -9.11
C ILE A 92 -1.06 2.92 -9.63
N LYS A 93 -1.39 1.76 -10.25
CA LYS A 93 -0.38 0.76 -10.61
C LYS A 93 -0.16 0.60 -12.11
N GLN A 94 -1.20 0.81 -12.93
CA GLN A 94 -1.09 0.65 -14.39
C GLN A 94 -0.80 1.97 -15.09
N TYR A 95 -1.46 3.04 -14.67
CA TYR A 95 -1.18 4.36 -15.17
C TYR A 95 0.06 4.92 -14.46
N LEU A 96 1.07 5.27 -15.26
CA LEU A 96 2.29 5.91 -14.79
C LEU A 96 2.29 7.36 -15.33
N PRO A 97 1.91 8.36 -14.52
CA PRO A 97 1.87 9.75 -14.99
C PRO A 97 3.28 10.26 -15.29
N PRO A 98 3.44 11.30 -16.12
CA PRO A 98 4.75 11.93 -16.33
C PRO A 98 5.38 12.32 -15.00
N SER A 99 6.65 11.98 -14.79
CA SER A 99 7.38 12.36 -13.60
C SER A 99 8.13 13.67 -13.80
N GLU A 100 8.21 14.46 -12.75
CA GLU A 100 9.06 15.65 -12.68
C GLU A 100 10.42 15.28 -12.07
N GLN A 101 10.43 14.28 -11.17
CA GLN A 101 11.62 13.79 -10.50
C GLN A 101 11.59 12.25 -10.40
N THR A 102 12.76 11.65 -10.28
CA THR A 102 12.89 10.20 -10.04
C THR A 102 13.81 9.96 -8.86
N VAL A 103 13.42 9.09 -7.93
CA VAL A 103 14.26 8.66 -6.80
C VAL A 103 14.51 7.16 -6.89
N ARG A 104 15.69 6.69 -6.48
CA ARG A 104 15.94 5.27 -6.30
C ARG A 104 15.74 4.90 -4.84
N VAL A 105 15.04 3.78 -4.59
CA VAL A 105 14.76 3.26 -3.26
C VAL A 105 15.34 1.86 -3.18
N ILE A 106 16.29 1.66 -2.29
CA ILE A 106 17.03 0.40 -2.15
C ILE A 106 16.78 -0.18 -0.76
N GLY A 107 16.17 -1.38 -0.71
CA GLY A 107 16.01 -2.15 0.51
C GLY A 107 17.19 -3.07 0.75
N GLN A 108 17.69 -3.08 1.99
CA GLN A 108 18.73 -3.98 2.47
C GLN A 108 18.45 -4.31 3.94
N GLN A 109 18.80 -5.48 4.42
CA GLN A 109 18.66 -5.87 5.83
C GLN A 109 19.53 -5.00 6.73
N TRP A 110 19.02 -4.07 7.55
CA TRP A 110 17.61 -3.67 7.75
C TRP A 110 17.54 -2.15 7.67
N THR A 111 17.84 -1.62 6.49
CA THR A 111 17.88 -0.18 6.20
C THR A 111 17.27 0.11 4.83
N TRP A 112 16.86 1.35 4.64
CA TRP A 112 16.49 1.91 3.36
C TRP A 112 17.57 2.90 2.90
N THR A 113 18.01 2.79 1.67
CA THR A 113 18.86 3.80 1.04
C THR A 113 18.05 4.51 -0.04
N PHE A 114 17.98 5.83 0.05
CA PHE A 114 17.32 6.69 -0.92
C PHE A 114 18.38 7.46 -1.71
N VAL A 115 18.32 7.34 -3.04
CA VAL A 115 19.22 8.07 -3.92
C VAL A 115 18.39 9.11 -4.66
N HIS A 116 18.73 10.36 -4.45
CA HIS A 116 18.12 11.51 -5.11
C HIS A 116 19.02 11.95 -6.26
N PRO A 117 18.44 12.37 -7.39
CA PRO A 117 19.22 13.02 -8.43
C PRO A 117 19.81 14.31 -7.86
N GLY A 118 21.05 14.59 -8.22
CA GLY A 118 21.70 15.83 -7.87
C GLY A 118 21.16 17.05 -8.65
N PRO A 119 21.90 18.14 -8.68
CA PRO A 119 21.50 19.34 -9.42
C PRO A 119 21.22 19.15 -10.91
N ASP A 120 21.76 18.09 -11.52
CA ASP A 120 21.52 17.79 -12.94
C ASP A 120 20.15 17.11 -13.19
N GLY A 121 19.42 16.73 -12.14
CA GLY A 121 18.12 16.09 -12.18
C GLY A 121 18.14 14.67 -12.74
N LYS A 122 19.29 14.00 -12.82
CA LYS A 122 19.45 12.65 -13.36
C LYS A 122 20.03 11.72 -12.29
N LEU A 123 19.52 10.50 -12.25
CA LEU A 123 20.12 9.43 -11.45
C LEU A 123 21.30 8.81 -12.21
N ASP A 124 22.16 8.15 -11.42
CA ASP A 124 23.36 7.44 -11.89
C ASP A 124 24.46 8.39 -12.38
N THR A 125 24.53 9.57 -11.79
CA THR A 125 25.54 10.61 -12.04
C THR A 125 26.41 10.88 -10.81
N ALA A 126 27.49 11.62 -10.99
CA ALA A 126 28.46 11.85 -9.92
C ALA A 126 27.96 12.82 -8.83
N ASP A 127 26.87 13.51 -9.07
CA ASP A 127 26.24 14.47 -8.16
C ASP A 127 25.03 13.91 -7.41
N ASP A 128 24.74 12.60 -7.55
CA ASP A 128 23.67 11.94 -6.80
C ASP A 128 23.87 12.05 -5.29
N ILE A 129 22.75 12.26 -4.58
CA ILE A 129 22.71 12.38 -3.12
C ILE A 129 22.09 11.10 -2.54
N ALA A 130 22.89 10.30 -1.82
CA ALA A 130 22.40 9.11 -1.15
C ALA A 130 22.20 9.36 0.35
N LYS A 131 21.02 9.00 0.85
CA LYS A 131 20.63 9.09 2.27
C LYS A 131 20.19 7.75 2.80
N VAL A 132 20.62 7.41 3.99
CA VAL A 132 20.19 6.19 4.70
C VAL A 132 19.05 6.52 5.65
N ASN A 133 17.92 5.87 5.46
CA ASN A 133 16.70 6.02 6.26
C ASN A 133 16.09 7.44 6.25
N GLU A 134 16.43 8.26 5.27
CA GLU A 134 15.88 9.61 5.08
C GLU A 134 15.53 9.83 3.61
N LEU A 135 14.25 10.01 3.31
CA LEU A 135 13.72 10.36 2.00
C LEU A 135 13.26 11.80 2.01
N HIS A 136 13.86 12.65 1.18
CA HIS A 136 13.48 14.05 1.03
C HIS A 136 12.74 14.27 -0.28
N VAL A 137 11.55 14.88 -0.22
CA VAL A 137 10.71 15.12 -1.39
C VAL A 137 9.98 16.45 -1.28
N GLN A 138 9.77 17.10 -2.43
CA GLN A 138 9.02 18.34 -2.51
C GLN A 138 7.51 18.05 -2.58
N SER A 139 6.72 18.80 -1.81
CA SER A 139 5.25 18.76 -1.86
C SER A 139 4.72 19.18 -3.23
N GLY A 140 3.72 18.47 -3.75
CA GLY A 140 3.08 18.75 -5.03
C GLY A 140 3.80 18.22 -6.26
N VAL A 141 5.05 17.78 -6.15
CA VAL A 141 5.85 17.24 -7.26
C VAL A 141 5.53 15.76 -7.49
N ASN A 142 5.42 15.37 -8.74
CA ASN A 142 5.18 13.97 -9.13
C ASN A 142 6.50 13.24 -9.28
N TYR A 143 6.73 12.25 -8.40
CA TYR A 143 7.92 11.42 -8.37
C TYR A 143 7.67 10.05 -8.98
N HIS A 144 8.59 9.59 -9.84
CA HIS A 144 8.77 8.17 -10.04
C HIS A 144 9.76 7.62 -8.99
N TYR A 145 9.53 6.39 -8.53
CA TYR A 145 10.54 5.66 -7.79
C TYR A 145 11.01 4.43 -8.58
N LYS A 146 12.31 4.12 -8.43
CA LYS A 146 12.90 2.86 -8.85
C LYS A 146 13.20 2.06 -7.59
N LEU A 147 12.39 1.05 -7.31
CA LEU A 147 12.47 0.24 -6.10
C LEU A 147 13.17 -1.08 -6.38
N GLU A 148 14.17 -1.37 -5.57
CA GLU A 148 14.97 -2.59 -5.66
C GLU A 148 15.37 -3.12 -4.28
N SER A 149 15.74 -4.39 -4.23
CA SER A 149 16.31 -5.02 -3.05
C SER A 149 17.64 -5.70 -3.41
N VAL A 150 18.62 -5.58 -2.52
CA VAL A 150 19.96 -6.19 -2.71
C VAL A 150 20.08 -7.57 -2.07
N ASP A 151 19.13 -7.97 -1.22
CA ASP A 151 19.25 -9.23 -0.45
C ASP A 151 17.96 -10.06 -0.44
N VAL A 152 16.95 -9.68 0.33
CA VAL A 152 15.69 -10.42 0.51
C VAL A 152 14.49 -9.56 0.11
N LEU A 153 13.31 -10.15 0.14
CA LEU A 153 12.06 -9.41 -0.09
C LEU A 153 11.84 -8.40 1.05
N HIS A 154 11.59 -7.14 0.68
CA HIS A 154 11.11 -6.06 1.54
C HIS A 154 9.84 -5.46 0.95
N ASP A 155 9.14 -4.63 1.69
CA ASP A 155 8.04 -3.82 1.16
C ASP A 155 8.22 -2.37 1.57
N PHE A 156 8.33 -1.48 0.59
CA PHE A 156 8.40 -0.05 0.77
C PHE A 156 7.01 0.50 1.04
N SER A 157 6.74 0.83 2.29
CA SER A 157 5.44 1.32 2.72
C SER A 157 5.55 2.73 3.31
N VAL A 158 4.72 3.65 2.78
CA VAL A 158 4.52 4.99 3.31
C VAL A 158 3.03 5.15 3.64
N PRO A 159 2.62 4.84 4.87
CA PRO A 159 1.20 4.75 5.24
C PRO A 159 0.40 6.02 4.96
N VAL A 160 0.98 7.20 5.19
CA VAL A 160 0.31 8.49 4.94
C VAL A 160 -0.01 8.71 3.46
N TRP A 161 0.75 8.10 2.57
CA TRP A 161 0.51 8.14 1.12
C TRP A 161 -0.38 7.00 0.63
N ARG A 162 -0.71 6.02 1.48
CA ARG A 162 -1.33 4.74 1.08
C ARG A 162 -0.46 3.96 0.09
N LEU A 163 0.84 4.28 0.04
CA LEU A 163 1.81 3.58 -0.80
C LEU A 163 2.27 2.31 -0.12
N LYS A 164 2.25 1.22 -0.88
CA LYS A 164 2.80 -0.07 -0.52
C LYS A 164 3.29 -0.80 -1.76
N GLN A 165 4.57 -1.19 -1.79
CA GLN A 165 5.18 -1.86 -2.93
C GLN A 165 6.31 -2.77 -2.51
N ASP A 166 6.24 -4.04 -2.92
CA ASP A 166 7.31 -5.01 -2.70
C ASP A 166 8.60 -4.61 -3.41
N ALA A 167 9.72 -4.71 -2.69
CA ALA A 167 11.08 -4.62 -3.21
C ALA A 167 11.63 -6.04 -3.40
N ILE A 168 11.66 -6.49 -4.65
CA ILE A 168 11.96 -7.89 -4.99
C ILE A 168 13.40 -7.99 -5.47
N PRO A 169 14.25 -8.88 -4.89
CA PRO A 169 15.61 -9.10 -5.36
C PRO A 169 15.67 -9.45 -6.86
N GLY A 170 16.58 -8.83 -7.57
CA GLY A 170 16.75 -9.04 -9.02
C GLY A 170 15.72 -8.34 -9.90
N ARG A 171 14.87 -7.47 -9.33
CA ARG A 171 13.91 -6.64 -10.09
C ARG A 171 14.04 -5.17 -9.70
N VAL A 172 13.91 -4.30 -10.70
CA VAL A 172 13.65 -2.87 -10.50
C VAL A 172 12.19 -2.61 -10.79
N ILE A 173 11.45 -2.18 -9.79
CA ILE A 173 10.02 -1.90 -9.89
C ILE A 173 9.84 -0.40 -9.96
N THR A 174 9.20 0.08 -11.02
CA THR A 174 8.84 1.48 -11.17
C THR A 174 7.41 1.72 -10.72
N GLY A 175 7.22 2.74 -9.92
CA GLY A 175 5.92 3.26 -9.55
C GLY A 175 6.01 4.76 -9.33
N TRP A 176 4.96 5.35 -8.77
CA TRP A 176 4.90 6.78 -8.58
C TRP A 176 4.20 7.19 -7.29
N PHE A 177 4.48 8.41 -6.85
CA PHE A 177 3.76 9.09 -5.79
C PHE A 177 3.81 10.60 -6.01
N GLN A 178 2.81 11.29 -5.50
CA GLN A 178 2.78 12.75 -5.43
C GLN A 178 2.39 13.15 -4.01
N PRO A 179 3.36 13.58 -3.16
CA PRO A 179 3.09 14.01 -1.81
C PRO A 179 2.33 15.35 -1.83
N THR A 180 1.30 15.46 -0.98
CA THR A 180 0.44 16.66 -0.92
C THR A 180 0.41 17.32 0.45
N LEU A 181 0.93 16.63 1.47
CA LEU A 181 0.94 17.11 2.84
C LEU A 181 2.39 17.29 3.30
N GLU A 182 2.79 18.52 3.60
CA GLU A 182 4.10 18.82 4.17
C GLU A 182 4.23 18.27 5.59
N GLY A 183 5.42 17.81 5.93
CA GLY A 183 5.73 17.25 7.25
C GLY A 183 6.71 16.10 7.21
N GLU A 184 6.88 15.46 8.35
CA GLU A 184 7.71 14.28 8.54
C GLU A 184 6.82 13.07 8.83
N PHE A 185 7.01 11.98 8.06
CA PHE A 185 6.17 10.79 8.16
C PHE A 185 7.02 9.52 8.16
N ASP A 186 6.40 8.42 8.59
CA ASP A 186 7.05 7.12 8.67
C ASP A 186 7.14 6.44 7.31
N VAL A 187 8.28 5.82 7.07
CA VAL A 187 8.50 4.76 6.08
C VAL A 187 8.72 3.47 6.83
N GLN A 188 8.06 2.40 6.41
CA GLN A 188 8.08 1.10 7.08
C GLN A 188 8.42 0.00 6.08
N CYS A 189 9.08 -1.04 6.54
CA CYS A 189 9.12 -2.31 5.84
C CYS A 189 7.85 -3.10 6.20
N ALA A 190 7.02 -3.43 5.22
CA ALA A 190 5.74 -4.11 5.46
C ALA A 190 5.73 -5.58 4.99
N GLU A 191 6.91 -6.16 4.65
CA GLU A 191 7.09 -7.58 4.33
C GLU A 191 8.22 -8.17 5.18
N ILE A 192 8.01 -9.39 5.73
CA ILE A 192 8.97 -10.06 6.61
C ILE A 192 10.32 -10.25 5.91
N CYS A 193 11.33 -9.54 6.38
CA CYS A 193 12.67 -9.51 5.81
C CYS A 193 13.78 -10.04 6.76
N GLY A 194 13.41 -10.69 7.84
CA GLY A 194 14.34 -11.27 8.82
C GLY A 194 14.16 -10.71 10.23
N ILE A 195 15.16 -10.96 11.11
CA ILE A 195 15.06 -10.67 12.55
C ILE A 195 14.92 -9.17 12.87
N GLY A 196 15.48 -8.31 12.04
CA GLY A 196 15.41 -6.85 12.18
C GLY A 196 14.22 -6.20 11.48
N HIS A 197 13.26 -6.96 10.94
CA HIS A 197 12.11 -6.45 10.19
C HIS A 197 11.36 -5.31 10.92
N GLY A 198 11.06 -5.48 12.20
CA GLY A 198 10.36 -4.46 12.98
C GLY A 198 11.17 -3.19 13.28
N LEU A 199 12.47 -3.19 13.01
CA LEU A 199 13.38 -2.07 13.18
C LEU A 199 13.71 -1.38 11.85
N MET A 200 13.33 -1.98 10.71
CA MET A 200 13.59 -1.45 9.38
C MET A 200 12.60 -0.32 9.05
N ALA A 201 12.83 0.81 9.66
CA ALA A 201 12.06 2.04 9.46
C ALA A 201 12.93 3.14 8.87
N ALA A 202 12.28 4.11 8.21
CA ALA A 202 12.91 5.34 7.73
C ALA A 202 11.94 6.51 7.92
N ARG A 203 12.39 7.72 7.60
CA ARG A 203 11.57 8.93 7.59
C ARG A 203 11.46 9.49 6.19
N VAL A 204 10.28 10.00 5.86
CA VAL A 204 10.10 10.84 4.69
C VAL A 204 9.83 12.28 5.13
N PHE A 205 10.59 13.21 4.58
CA PHE A 205 10.46 14.65 4.76
C PHE A 205 9.78 15.22 3.52
N VAL A 206 8.53 15.60 3.66
CA VAL A 206 7.78 16.30 2.59
C VAL A 206 7.93 17.79 2.83
N GLU A 207 8.64 18.45 1.95
CA GLU A 207 9.12 19.81 2.12
C GLU A 207 8.46 20.77 1.14
N SER A 208 8.36 22.04 1.53
CA SER A 208 8.05 23.10 0.57
C SER A 208 9.19 23.24 -0.45
N GLU A 209 8.92 23.83 -1.61
CA GLU A 209 9.93 24.09 -2.64
C GLU A 209 11.20 24.75 -2.09
N ALA A 210 11.05 25.80 -1.28
CA ALA A 210 12.18 26.52 -0.71
C ALA A 210 13.02 25.67 0.25
N LYS A 211 12.37 24.83 1.09
CA LYS A 211 13.07 23.93 2.01
C LYS A 211 13.80 22.83 1.26
N HIS A 212 13.15 22.23 0.28
CA HIS A 212 13.73 21.16 -0.54
C HIS A 212 14.93 21.67 -1.34
N ALA A 213 14.82 22.86 -1.94
CA ALA A 213 15.95 23.51 -2.63
C ALA A 213 17.11 23.81 -1.69
N ALA A 214 16.83 24.27 -0.46
CA ALA A 214 17.85 24.52 0.55
C ALA A 214 18.55 23.23 1.01
N TRP A 215 17.78 22.15 1.18
CA TRP A 215 18.31 20.82 1.49
C TRP A 215 19.23 20.34 0.36
N MET A 216 18.77 20.36 -0.89
CA MET A 216 19.59 19.98 -2.06
C MET A 216 20.90 20.76 -2.17
N ALA A 217 20.89 22.06 -1.87
CA ALA A 217 22.08 22.91 -1.92
C ALA A 217 23.07 22.65 -0.77
N GLY A 218 22.60 22.11 0.35
CA GLY A 218 23.41 21.82 1.54
C GLY A 218 24.07 20.44 1.53
N GLU A 219 23.66 19.56 0.63
CA GLU A 219 24.16 18.18 0.58
C GLU A 219 25.39 18.02 -0.29
N SER A 220 26.29 17.13 0.14
CA SER A 220 27.47 16.77 -0.64
C SER A 220 27.15 15.52 -1.48
N PRO A 221 27.57 15.48 -2.74
CA PRO A 221 27.45 14.28 -3.57
C PRO A 221 28.16 13.09 -2.91
N VAL A 222 27.49 11.95 -2.85
CA VAL A 222 28.10 10.69 -2.38
C VAL A 222 28.50 9.88 -3.60
N ALA A 223 29.77 9.53 -3.71
CA ALA A 223 30.24 8.64 -4.76
C ALA A 223 29.50 7.30 -4.63
N LEU A 224 28.68 6.92 -5.61
CA LEU A 224 27.89 5.69 -5.68
C LEU A 224 28.71 4.39 -5.53
N ALA A 225 30.04 4.49 -5.65
CA ALA A 225 30.96 3.37 -5.42
C ALA A 225 30.89 2.75 -4.01
N SER A 226 30.25 3.43 -3.04
CA SER A 226 30.05 2.89 -1.69
C SER A 226 28.74 2.09 -1.52
N VAL A 227 27.80 2.22 -2.45
CA VAL A 227 26.57 1.43 -2.48
C VAL A 227 26.77 0.31 -3.50
N SER A 228 27.29 -0.84 -3.06
CA SER A 228 27.48 -1.98 -3.94
C SER A 228 26.13 -2.62 -4.28
N VAL A 229 25.45 -2.08 -5.27
CA VAL A 229 24.36 -2.76 -5.93
C VAL A 229 24.98 -3.62 -7.02
N PRO A 230 24.85 -4.95 -6.97
CA PRO A 230 25.34 -5.79 -8.06
C PRO A 230 24.59 -5.40 -9.35
N PRO A 231 25.28 -5.36 -10.51
CA PRO A 231 24.64 -5.03 -11.77
C PRO A 231 23.50 -6.02 -12.04
N ILE A 232 22.30 -5.50 -12.22
CA ILE A 232 21.15 -6.28 -12.63
C ILE A 232 21.36 -6.69 -14.07
N ALA A 233 21.43 -8.02 -14.33
CA ALA A 233 21.38 -8.53 -15.69
C ALA A 233 19.99 -8.16 -16.26
N VAL A 234 19.93 -7.18 -17.13
CA VAL A 234 18.75 -6.90 -17.93
C VAL A 234 18.74 -8.00 -19.00
N GLU A 235 17.93 -9.02 -18.83
CA GLU A 235 17.59 -9.94 -19.91
C GLU A 235 16.70 -9.13 -20.87
N GLU A 236 17.19 -8.96 -22.13
CA GLU A 236 16.51 -8.37 -23.27
C GLU A 236 15.29 -9.20 -23.69
#